data_c354234bcbbf09941429ad6b6af87b02
#
_entry.id   c354234bcbbf09941429ad6b6af87b02
#
_cell.length_a   1.000
_cell.length_b   1.000
_cell.length_c   1.000
_cell.angle_alpha   90.00
_cell.angle_beta   90.00
_cell.angle_gamma   90.00
#
_symmetry.space_group_name_H-M   'P 1'
#
loop_
_entity.id
_entity.type
_entity.pdbx_description
1 polymer ?
#
loop_
_entity_poly.entity_id
_entity_poly.type
_entity_poly.pdbx_seq_one_letter_code
_entity_poly.pdbx_strand_id
1 'polypeptide(L)'
;KVADFGGKVFFEDSIEAHVSANGNEKLQIEGLAECLAKAERNNIFVELVHCEDDPYNCVFNAICVGKNDVYVKLELVENENLLSERYCYLAYPKDLKLPKANPTLKVSEVNGQICLEVSTDVFAKDVQVYCTNGMGNFSDNFFDLEAGQTKRIVFIPTEKQEKYDFSVRCL
;
A
#
# COMPACT_ATOMS: atom_id res chain seq x y z
N LYS A 1 9.35 0.38 -4.40
CA LYS A 1 9.22 -0.96 -3.78
C LYS A 1 8.34 -1.86 -4.63
N VAL A 2 8.72 -3.14 -4.79
CA VAL A 2 7.87 -4.22 -5.32
C VAL A 2 7.66 -5.22 -4.20
N ALA A 3 6.41 -5.52 -3.88
CA ALA A 3 6.07 -6.46 -2.81
C ALA A 3 4.85 -7.30 -3.19
N ASP A 4 4.66 -8.45 -2.53
CA ASP A 4 3.41 -9.19 -2.60
C ASP A 4 2.36 -8.65 -1.61
N PHE A 5 1.12 -9.13 -1.75
CA PHE A 5 0.03 -8.72 -0.87
C PHE A 5 0.14 -9.28 0.57
N GLY A 6 1.10 -10.18 0.82
CA GLY A 6 1.49 -10.65 2.15
C GLY A 6 2.51 -9.77 2.84
N GLY A 7 3.05 -8.75 2.14
CA GLY A 7 4.04 -7.82 2.66
C GLY A 7 5.50 -8.21 2.41
N LYS A 8 5.76 -9.32 1.70
CA LYS A 8 7.13 -9.70 1.33
C LYS A 8 7.65 -8.78 0.23
N VAL A 9 8.80 -8.12 0.49
CA VAL A 9 9.46 -7.22 -0.45
C VAL A 9 10.41 -8.02 -1.36
N PHE A 10 10.32 -7.82 -2.67
CA PHE A 10 11.18 -8.44 -3.70
C PHE A 10 12.17 -7.45 -4.28
N PHE A 11 11.84 -6.17 -4.25
CA PHE A 11 12.69 -5.10 -4.73
C PHE A 11 12.38 -3.81 -3.97
N GLU A 12 13.41 -3.12 -3.54
CA GLU A 12 13.29 -1.78 -2.96
C GLU A 12 14.54 -0.98 -3.32
N ASP A 13 14.33 0.24 -3.79
CA ASP A 13 15.38 1.16 -4.13
C ASP A 13 14.89 2.59 -4.01
N SER A 14 15.81 3.55 -3.88
CA SER A 14 15.54 4.98 -3.83
C SER A 14 16.53 5.74 -4.69
N ILE A 15 16.04 6.76 -5.39
CA ILE A 15 16.86 7.64 -6.21
C ILE A 15 16.57 9.10 -5.85
N GLU A 16 17.60 9.93 -5.86
CA GLU A 16 17.41 11.36 -5.73
C GLU A 16 16.85 11.93 -7.02
N ALA A 17 15.85 12.79 -6.88
CA ALA A 17 15.22 13.51 -7.98
C ALA A 17 15.38 15.00 -7.79
N HIS A 18 15.74 15.71 -8.86
CA HIS A 18 15.83 17.15 -8.84
C HIS A 18 14.99 17.76 -9.97
N VAL A 19 13.80 18.23 -9.63
CA VAL A 19 12.86 18.79 -10.61
C VAL A 19 12.83 20.30 -10.47
N SER A 20 13.15 21.01 -11.56
CA SER A 20 13.05 22.47 -11.61
C SER A 20 11.59 22.92 -11.55
N ALA A 21 11.36 24.18 -11.11
CA ALA A 21 10.01 24.76 -11.10
C ALA A 21 9.36 24.68 -12.49
N ASN A 22 8.13 24.17 -12.55
CA ASN A 22 7.36 23.90 -13.78
C ASN A 22 8.04 22.90 -14.75
N GLY A 23 9.06 22.15 -14.28
CA GLY A 23 9.73 21.11 -15.03
C GLY A 23 9.10 19.74 -14.84
N ASN A 24 9.58 18.79 -15.63
CA ASN A 24 9.35 17.36 -15.42
C ASN A 24 10.67 16.63 -15.64
N GLU A 25 10.83 15.50 -14.95
CA GLU A 25 12.00 14.64 -15.11
C GLU A 25 11.52 13.19 -15.24
N LYS A 26 12.17 12.46 -16.15
CA LYS A 26 11.94 11.02 -16.30
C LYS A 26 13.07 10.29 -15.59
N LEU A 27 12.72 9.59 -14.53
CA LEU A 27 13.64 8.80 -13.73
C LEU A 27 13.59 7.33 -14.12
N GLN A 28 14.73 6.67 -14.08
CA GLN A 28 14.85 5.23 -14.30
C GLN A 28 15.48 4.60 -13.07
N ILE A 29 14.78 3.63 -12.49
CA ILE A 29 15.26 2.85 -11.33
C ILE A 29 15.91 1.58 -11.87
N GLU A 30 17.20 1.40 -11.58
CA GLU A 30 17.95 0.21 -12.01
C GLU A 30 17.38 -1.05 -11.33
N GLY A 31 17.35 -2.18 -12.03
CA GLY A 31 16.83 -3.46 -11.51
C GLY A 31 15.30 -3.58 -11.45
N LEU A 32 14.56 -2.47 -11.42
CA LEU A 32 13.09 -2.52 -11.36
C LEU A 32 12.50 -3.28 -12.57
N ALA A 33 12.97 -2.98 -13.78
CA ALA A 33 12.48 -3.64 -15.00
C ALA A 33 12.74 -5.15 -14.99
N GLU A 34 13.88 -5.59 -14.47
CA GLU A 34 14.21 -7.02 -14.33
C GLU A 34 13.31 -7.70 -13.31
N CYS A 35 13.06 -7.07 -12.15
CA CYS A 35 12.15 -7.57 -11.13
C CYS A 35 10.73 -7.72 -11.69
N LEU A 36 10.21 -6.72 -12.40
CA LEU A 36 8.89 -6.77 -13.03
C LEU A 36 8.79 -7.85 -14.11
N ALA A 37 9.85 -8.02 -14.92
CA ALA A 37 9.90 -9.08 -15.93
C ALA A 37 9.89 -10.48 -15.32
N LYS A 38 10.45 -10.69 -14.12
CA LYS A 38 10.33 -11.94 -13.37
C LYS A 38 8.89 -12.19 -12.94
N ALA A 39 8.19 -11.18 -12.40
CA ALA A 39 6.79 -11.29 -12.02
C ALA A 39 5.88 -11.59 -13.22
N GLU A 40 6.09 -10.96 -14.38
CA GLU A 40 5.32 -11.23 -15.61
C GLU A 40 5.46 -12.66 -16.12
N ARG A 41 6.61 -13.28 -15.92
CA ARG A 41 6.90 -14.68 -16.35
C ARG A 41 6.47 -15.71 -15.33
N ASN A 42 5.85 -15.34 -14.21
CA ASN A 42 5.61 -16.19 -13.05
C ASN A 42 6.90 -16.89 -12.56
N ASN A 43 8.03 -16.19 -12.64
CA ASN A 43 9.31 -16.76 -12.27
C ASN A 43 9.43 -16.89 -10.76
N ILE A 44 10.22 -17.88 -10.38
CA ILE A 44 10.51 -18.23 -9.00
C ILE A 44 11.54 -17.24 -8.45
N PHE A 45 11.20 -16.55 -7.35
CA PHE A 45 12.19 -15.88 -6.52
C PHE A 45 12.79 -16.92 -5.58
N VAL A 46 14.07 -17.18 -5.72
CA VAL A 46 14.80 -18.13 -4.87
C VAL A 46 15.41 -17.36 -3.72
N GLU A 47 14.99 -17.66 -2.52
CA GLU A 47 15.60 -17.17 -1.30
C GLU A 47 16.52 -18.23 -0.71
N LEU A 48 17.79 -17.87 -0.52
CA LEU A 48 18.77 -18.75 0.11
C LEU A 48 18.60 -18.59 1.64
N VAL A 49 17.98 -19.56 2.27
CA VAL A 49 17.95 -19.61 3.75
C VAL A 49 19.22 -20.32 4.21
N HIS A 50 20.13 -19.57 4.81
CA HIS A 50 21.32 -20.14 5.45
C HIS A 50 20.89 -20.75 6.79
N CYS A 51 21.09 -22.07 6.94
CA CYS A 51 21.03 -22.70 8.25
C CYS A 51 22.38 -22.46 8.93
N GLU A 52 22.40 -21.65 10.00
CA GLU A 52 23.62 -21.29 10.73
C GLU A 52 24.35 -22.52 11.30
N ASP A 53 23.67 -23.66 11.52
CA ASP A 53 24.19 -24.86 12.14
C ASP A 53 24.73 -25.92 11.15
N ASP A 54 24.48 -25.78 9.84
CA ASP A 54 24.99 -26.72 8.83
C ASP A 54 25.27 -26.03 7.49
N PRO A 55 26.55 -25.73 7.17
CA PRO A 55 26.94 -25.05 5.95
C PRO A 55 26.68 -25.86 4.66
N TYR A 56 26.34 -27.15 4.78
CA TYR A 56 26.03 -28.02 3.65
C TYR A 56 24.53 -28.22 3.43
N ASN A 57 23.67 -27.74 4.32
CA ASN A 57 22.23 -27.89 4.23
C ASN A 57 21.57 -26.56 3.89
N CYS A 58 21.83 -26.06 2.68
CA CYS A 58 21.15 -24.88 2.15
C CYS A 58 19.72 -25.24 1.75
N VAL A 59 18.72 -24.76 2.48
CA VAL A 59 17.33 -24.89 2.08
C VAL A 59 16.99 -23.73 1.13
N PHE A 60 16.64 -24.08 -0.11
CA PHE A 60 16.15 -23.11 -1.09
C PHE A 60 14.64 -22.99 -0.94
N ASN A 61 14.15 -21.86 -0.46
CA ASN A 61 12.74 -21.51 -0.51
C ASN A 61 12.44 -20.88 -1.87
N ALA A 62 11.84 -21.66 -2.76
CA ALA A 62 11.36 -21.15 -4.04
C ALA A 62 9.95 -20.60 -3.87
N ILE A 63 9.76 -19.31 -4.05
CA ILE A 63 8.45 -18.66 -4.04
C ILE A 63 8.06 -18.35 -5.49
N CYS A 64 6.98 -18.96 -5.96
CA CYS A 64 6.39 -18.62 -7.25
C CYS A 64 5.53 -17.38 -7.11
N VAL A 65 5.97 -16.27 -7.68
CA VAL A 65 5.26 -14.99 -7.65
C VAL A 65 5.00 -14.56 -9.07
N GLY A 66 3.74 -14.28 -9.37
CA GLY A 66 3.30 -13.78 -10.66
C GLY A 66 2.78 -12.35 -10.58
N LYS A 67 2.47 -11.78 -11.75
CA LYS A 67 1.92 -10.43 -11.87
C LYS A 67 0.62 -10.18 -11.07
N ASN A 68 -0.09 -11.26 -10.74
CA ASN A 68 -1.34 -11.21 -9.98
C ASN A 68 -1.11 -11.20 -8.45
N ASP A 69 0.13 -11.43 -8.04
CA ASP A 69 0.52 -11.60 -6.64
C ASP A 69 1.24 -10.37 -6.07
N VAL A 70 1.61 -9.40 -6.92
CA VAL A 70 2.48 -8.26 -6.55
C VAL A 70 1.88 -6.90 -6.90
N TYR A 71 2.37 -5.90 -6.18
CA TYR A 71 2.17 -4.49 -6.50
C TYR A 71 3.51 -3.74 -6.51
N VAL A 72 3.52 -2.60 -7.17
CA VAL A 72 4.60 -1.61 -7.12
C VAL A 72 4.11 -0.42 -6.31
N LYS A 73 4.83 -0.03 -5.27
CA LYS A 73 4.59 1.21 -4.53
C LYS A 73 5.66 2.22 -4.90
N LEU A 74 5.23 3.39 -5.31
CA LEU A 74 6.08 4.55 -5.55
C LEU A 74 5.78 5.58 -4.47
N GLU A 75 6.84 6.14 -3.88
CA GLU A 75 6.75 7.18 -2.86
C GLU A 75 7.62 8.35 -3.27
N LEU A 76 7.10 9.56 -3.15
CA LEU A 76 7.85 10.80 -3.27
C LEU A 76 8.04 11.37 -1.88
N VAL A 77 9.28 11.49 -1.45
CA VAL A 77 9.64 11.95 -0.12
C VAL A 77 10.53 13.20 -0.23
N GLU A 78 10.26 14.22 0.58
CA GLU A 78 11.08 15.40 0.72
C GLU A 78 11.34 15.68 2.20
N ASN A 79 12.61 15.76 2.60
CA ASN A 79 13.00 16.01 3.99
C ASN A 79 12.29 15.06 4.99
N GLU A 80 12.28 13.77 4.68
CA GLU A 80 11.60 12.70 5.44
C GLU A 80 10.06 12.80 5.46
N ASN A 81 9.46 13.76 4.77
CA ASN A 81 8.01 13.88 4.64
C ASN A 81 7.52 13.19 3.37
N LEU A 82 6.58 12.29 3.51
CA LEU A 82 5.88 11.69 2.37
C LEU A 82 5.00 12.74 1.71
N LEU A 83 5.34 13.14 0.49
CA LEU A 83 4.57 14.09 -0.30
C LEU A 83 3.48 13.40 -1.13
N SER A 84 3.77 12.21 -1.64
CA SER A 84 2.85 11.46 -2.48
C SER A 84 3.19 9.98 -2.46
N GLU A 85 2.17 9.14 -2.56
CA GLU A 85 2.32 7.70 -2.75
C GLU A 85 1.41 7.22 -3.88
N ARG A 86 1.84 6.17 -4.58
CA ARG A 86 1.04 5.54 -5.63
C ARG A 86 1.29 4.05 -5.69
N TYR A 87 0.19 3.30 -5.79
CA TYR A 87 0.21 1.86 -6.04
C TYR A 87 -0.04 1.59 -7.52
N CYS A 88 0.75 0.69 -8.10
CA CYS A 88 0.61 0.23 -9.47
C CYS A 88 0.50 -1.30 -9.46
N TYR A 89 -0.44 -1.82 -10.23
CA TYR A 89 -0.72 -3.25 -10.32
C TYR A 89 -0.39 -3.76 -11.73
N LEU A 90 0.19 -4.95 -11.83
CA LEU A 90 0.57 -5.57 -13.10
C LEU A 90 -0.57 -6.38 -13.73
N ALA A 91 -1.67 -6.55 -13.01
CA ALA A 91 -2.87 -7.26 -13.46
C ALA A 91 -4.13 -6.43 -13.21
N TYR A 92 -5.24 -6.80 -13.85
CA TYR A 92 -6.52 -6.17 -13.58
C TYR A 92 -7.00 -6.47 -12.15
N PRO A 93 -7.75 -5.57 -11.50
CA PRO A 93 -8.22 -5.76 -10.12
C PRO A 93 -8.91 -7.10 -9.86
N LYS A 94 -9.71 -7.59 -10.81
CA LYS A 94 -10.41 -8.87 -10.71
C LYS A 94 -9.49 -10.10 -10.73
N ASP A 95 -8.26 -9.95 -11.23
CA ASP A 95 -7.29 -11.03 -11.39
C ASP A 95 -6.21 -10.99 -10.30
N LEU A 96 -6.23 -9.97 -9.42
CA LEU A 96 -5.31 -9.86 -8.28
C LEU A 96 -5.66 -10.90 -7.22
N LYS A 97 -4.64 -11.54 -6.66
CA LYS A 97 -4.80 -12.49 -5.56
C LYS A 97 -4.75 -11.78 -4.20
N LEU A 98 -5.72 -10.90 -4.01
CA LEU A 98 -5.82 -10.12 -2.77
C LEU A 98 -6.19 -10.99 -1.57
N PRO A 99 -5.59 -10.75 -0.39
CA PRO A 99 -6.06 -11.36 0.84
C PRO A 99 -7.45 -10.82 1.19
N LYS A 100 -8.22 -11.61 1.95
CA LYS A 100 -9.48 -11.12 2.49
C LYS A 100 -9.19 -10.15 3.63
N ALA A 101 -9.28 -8.85 3.35
CA ALA A 101 -9.07 -7.81 4.34
C ALA A 101 -10.38 -7.45 5.07
N ASN A 102 -10.24 -7.10 6.37
CA ASN A 102 -11.30 -6.55 7.19
C ASN A 102 -10.74 -5.30 7.90
N PRO A 103 -10.70 -4.15 7.22
CA PRO A 103 -10.18 -2.93 7.82
C PRO A 103 -10.97 -2.55 9.07
N THR A 104 -10.28 -2.08 10.09
CA THR A 104 -10.88 -1.56 11.32
C THR A 104 -10.89 -0.05 11.31
N LEU A 105 -11.90 0.54 11.95
CA LEU A 105 -12.11 1.97 11.99
C LEU A 105 -12.23 2.44 13.45
N LYS A 106 -11.40 3.42 13.83
CA LYS A 106 -11.52 4.15 15.09
C LYS A 106 -11.90 5.59 14.81
N VAL A 107 -12.85 6.10 15.57
CA VAL A 107 -13.34 7.48 15.47
C VAL A 107 -12.91 8.23 16.72
N SER A 108 -12.36 9.42 16.55
CA SER A 108 -11.97 10.31 17.63
C SER A 108 -12.26 11.76 17.24
N GLU A 109 -12.39 12.63 18.24
CA GLU A 109 -12.48 14.07 18.02
C GLU A 109 -11.20 14.71 18.57
N VAL A 110 -10.50 15.45 17.71
CA VAL A 110 -9.27 16.16 18.06
C VAL A 110 -9.39 17.61 17.65
N ASN A 111 -9.32 18.53 18.61
CA ASN A 111 -9.46 19.98 18.38
C ASN A 111 -10.73 20.36 17.59
N GLY A 112 -11.85 19.70 17.86
CA GLY A 112 -13.12 19.95 17.17
C GLY A 112 -13.21 19.36 15.76
N GLN A 113 -12.23 18.56 15.34
CA GLN A 113 -12.23 17.82 14.06
C GLN A 113 -12.51 16.34 14.30
N ILE A 114 -13.34 15.75 13.46
CA ILE A 114 -13.59 14.31 13.48
C ILE A 114 -12.47 13.59 12.73
N CYS A 115 -11.67 12.84 13.48
CA CYS A 115 -10.55 12.09 12.97
C CYS A 115 -10.92 10.59 12.92
N LEU A 116 -10.62 9.96 11.80
CA LEU A 116 -10.87 8.55 11.53
C LEU A 116 -9.52 7.87 11.33
N GLU A 117 -9.24 6.82 12.09
CA GLU A 117 -8.05 5.98 11.93
C GLU A 117 -8.48 4.64 11.35
N VAL A 118 -8.02 4.36 10.14
CA VAL A 118 -8.27 3.09 9.45
C VAL A 118 -7.01 2.26 9.50
N SER A 119 -7.12 1.02 9.96
CA SER A 119 -6.01 0.07 10.01
C SER A 119 -6.41 -1.29 9.46
N THR A 120 -5.43 -2.07 9.02
CA THR A 120 -5.61 -3.41 8.48
C THR A 120 -4.44 -4.32 8.87
N ASP A 121 -4.72 -5.62 9.07
CA ASP A 121 -3.71 -6.63 9.35
C ASP A 121 -3.12 -7.26 8.08
N VAL A 122 -3.80 -7.09 6.94
CA VAL A 122 -3.37 -7.56 5.62
C VAL A 122 -3.57 -6.45 4.60
N PHE A 123 -3.00 -6.59 3.40
CA PHE A 123 -3.19 -5.60 2.34
C PHE A 123 -4.68 -5.40 2.03
N ALA A 124 -5.14 -4.15 2.09
CA ALA A 124 -6.50 -3.76 1.76
C ALA A 124 -6.50 -2.80 0.57
N LYS A 125 -7.17 -3.21 -0.52
CA LYS A 125 -7.27 -2.41 -1.75
C LYS A 125 -8.56 -1.62 -1.81
N ASP A 126 -8.47 -0.39 -2.34
CA ASP A 126 -9.61 0.51 -2.56
C ASP A 126 -10.44 0.70 -1.27
N VAL A 127 -9.77 0.99 -0.17
CA VAL A 127 -10.42 1.23 1.13
C VAL A 127 -11.31 2.46 1.03
N GLN A 128 -12.59 2.25 1.26
CA GLN A 128 -13.61 3.30 1.29
C GLN A 128 -14.15 3.48 2.69
N VAL A 129 -14.12 4.73 3.16
CA VAL A 129 -14.81 5.16 4.39
C VAL A 129 -16.05 5.97 4.00
N TYR A 130 -17.13 5.76 4.70
CA TYR A 130 -18.38 6.50 4.48
C TYR A 130 -19.12 6.77 5.78
N CYS A 131 -19.79 7.93 5.83
CA CYS A 131 -20.71 8.26 6.92
C CYS A 131 -22.08 7.65 6.60
N THR A 132 -22.67 6.93 7.56
CA THR A 132 -23.92 6.20 7.33
C THR A 132 -25.16 7.02 7.66
N ASN A 133 -25.02 8.08 8.44
CA ASN A 133 -26.14 8.88 8.96
C ASN A 133 -25.97 10.40 8.70
N GLY A 134 -25.01 10.80 7.89
CA GLY A 134 -24.75 12.21 7.60
C GLY A 134 -24.01 12.44 6.30
N MET A 135 -23.85 13.69 5.92
CA MET A 135 -23.12 14.11 4.71
C MET A 135 -21.89 14.91 5.08
N GLY A 136 -20.82 14.76 4.32
CA GLY A 136 -19.58 15.48 4.50
C GLY A 136 -18.49 15.04 3.54
N ASN A 137 -17.34 15.68 3.66
CA ASN A 137 -16.17 15.40 2.87
C ASN A 137 -15.09 14.71 3.71
N PHE A 138 -14.41 13.76 3.12
CA PHE A 138 -13.24 13.13 3.71
C PHE A 138 -11.97 13.76 3.13
N SER A 139 -10.93 13.95 3.95
CA SER A 139 -9.63 14.47 3.47
C SER A 139 -8.97 13.53 2.47
N ASP A 140 -9.25 12.22 2.57
CA ASP A 140 -8.83 11.18 1.63
C ASP A 140 -9.84 10.02 1.64
N ASN A 141 -9.93 9.29 0.51
CA ASN A 141 -10.79 8.12 0.38
C ASN A 141 -10.36 7.27 -0.82
N PHE A 142 -10.78 6.01 -0.88
CA PHE A 142 -10.41 5.06 -1.93
C PHE A 142 -8.89 4.84 -2.04
N PHE A 143 -8.23 4.68 -0.91
CA PHE A 143 -6.80 4.43 -0.81
C PHE A 143 -6.49 2.95 -0.61
N ASP A 144 -5.27 2.57 -0.95
CA ASP A 144 -4.73 1.26 -0.62
C ASP A 144 -3.99 1.34 0.72
N LEU A 145 -4.00 0.25 1.49
CA LEU A 145 -3.38 0.20 2.80
C LEU A 145 -2.62 -1.12 2.97
N GLU A 146 -1.32 -1.01 3.23
CA GLU A 146 -0.46 -2.18 3.46
C GLU A 146 -0.74 -2.82 4.83
N ALA A 147 -0.36 -4.07 4.96
CA ALA A 147 -0.48 -4.82 6.22
C ALA A 147 0.19 -4.09 7.39
N GLY A 148 -0.52 -3.96 8.50
CA GLY A 148 -0.04 -3.30 9.71
C GLY A 148 -0.02 -1.76 9.65
N GLN A 149 -0.37 -1.16 8.53
CA GLN A 149 -0.45 0.30 8.41
C GLN A 149 -1.74 0.86 8.99
N THR A 150 -1.66 2.12 9.40
CA THR A 150 -2.80 2.92 9.85
C THR A 150 -2.81 4.25 9.10
N LYS A 151 -3.93 4.58 8.48
CA LYS A 151 -4.15 5.86 7.80
C LYS A 151 -5.13 6.71 8.58
N ARG A 152 -4.75 7.97 8.79
CA ARG A 152 -5.61 8.96 9.44
C ARG A 152 -6.29 9.82 8.38
N ILE A 153 -7.60 9.98 8.51
CA ILE A 153 -8.47 10.80 7.65
C ILE A 153 -9.27 11.75 8.52
N VAL A 154 -9.53 12.94 7.99
CA VAL A 154 -10.41 13.93 8.64
C VAL A 154 -11.74 13.94 7.92
N PHE A 155 -12.83 13.90 8.68
CA PHE A 155 -14.17 14.10 8.15
C PHE A 155 -14.63 15.53 8.45
N ILE A 156 -15.09 16.21 7.41
CA ILE A 156 -15.63 17.58 7.48
C ILE A 156 -17.12 17.48 7.18
N PRO A 157 -18.00 17.54 8.19
CA PRO A 157 -19.42 17.43 7.97
C PRO A 157 -19.97 18.67 7.23
N THR A 158 -20.95 18.44 6.36
CA THR A 158 -21.69 19.50 5.69
C THR A 158 -22.68 20.17 6.63
N GLU A 159 -23.29 19.37 7.51
CA GLU A 159 -24.25 19.83 8.53
C GLU A 159 -23.84 19.31 9.89
N LYS A 160 -23.98 20.13 10.92
CA LYS A 160 -23.64 19.75 12.29
C LYS A 160 -24.71 18.81 12.86
N GLN A 161 -24.26 17.67 13.39
CA GLN A 161 -25.10 16.69 14.10
C GLN A 161 -24.47 16.37 15.45
N GLU A 162 -25.28 15.80 16.35
CA GLU A 162 -24.81 15.36 17.67
C GLU A 162 -23.86 14.16 17.57
N LYS A 163 -24.08 13.29 16.59
CA LYS A 163 -23.29 12.07 16.38
C LYS A 163 -23.24 11.67 14.92
N TYR A 164 -22.07 11.22 14.49
CA TYR A 164 -21.85 10.62 13.16
C TYR A 164 -21.48 9.16 13.32
N ASP A 165 -22.06 8.33 12.48
CA ASP A 165 -21.75 6.90 12.40
C ASP A 165 -21.01 6.63 11.08
N PHE A 166 -19.92 5.87 11.18
CA PHE A 166 -19.03 5.58 10.05
C PHE A 166 -18.89 4.09 9.82
N SER A 167 -18.64 3.73 8.58
CA SER A 167 -18.28 2.39 8.19
C SER A 167 -17.11 2.40 7.21
N VAL A 168 -16.39 1.29 7.15
CA VAL A 168 -15.27 1.08 6.24
C VAL A 168 -15.48 -0.23 5.47
N ARG A 169 -15.06 -0.23 4.21
CA ARG A 169 -15.01 -1.43 3.36
C ARG A 169 -13.82 -1.34 2.40
N CYS A 170 -13.44 -2.45 1.82
CA CYS A 170 -12.42 -2.55 0.77
C CYS A 170 -12.86 -3.55 -0.31
N LEU A 171 -12.08 -3.63 -1.38
CA LEU A 171 -12.26 -4.61 -2.45
C LEU A 171 -11.93 -6.02 -1.95
#